data_ab6fddcc11b2f0ef142fd6caa82dcfe8
#
_entry.id   ab6fddcc11b2f0ef142fd6caa82dcfe8
#
_cell.length_a   1.000
_cell.length_b   1.000
_cell.length_c   1.000
_cell.angle_alpha   90.00
_cell.angle_beta   90.00
_cell.angle_gamma   90.00
#
_symmetry.space_group_name_H-M   'P 1'
#
loop_
_entity.id
_entity.type
_entity.pdbx_description
1 polymer ?
#
loop_
_entity_poly.entity_id
_entity_poly.type
_entity_poly.pdbx_seq_one_letter_code
_entity_poly.pdbx_strand_id
1 'polypeptide(L)'
;MKTDSISLNKFISDTGYCSRREADRLIEAGRVLLNDEIAQLGNRYTDGDTVEVDGSIITNEVKKKDKRIYIAFHKPVGIISTTDENIKGNIITYLNYPKRIFPIGRLDKDSEGLIFLTNDGNIVNKILRASNHHEKEYIVRVNKAITPHFIHKMSNGIPVLGEMTKPCIVKKINTHTFKIILTQGLNRQIRRMCTYLDYSVQSLQRVRIMNIGLEGLQIGKWRYLSDVEIAQIMKMIAHSSNEQ
;
A
#
# COMPACT_ATOMS: atom_id res chain seq x y z
N MET A 1 -18.05 -20.90 20.09
CA MET A 1 -17.03 -20.59 19.06
C MET A 1 -17.34 -19.20 18.51
N LYS A 2 -16.44 -18.22 18.57
CA LYS A 2 -16.65 -16.96 17.88
C LYS A 2 -16.54 -17.26 16.39
N THR A 3 -17.66 -17.23 15.68
CA THR A 3 -17.67 -17.26 14.22
C THR A 3 -16.96 -16.00 13.73
N ASP A 4 -15.84 -16.16 13.01
CA ASP A 4 -15.07 -15.07 12.44
C ASP A 4 -15.92 -14.36 11.37
N SER A 5 -16.64 -13.32 11.78
CA SER A 5 -17.42 -12.50 10.86
C SER A 5 -16.57 -11.38 10.28
N ILE A 6 -16.76 -11.06 9.00
CA ILE A 6 -16.12 -9.93 8.30
C ILE A 6 -17.16 -8.93 7.84
N SER A 7 -16.77 -7.67 7.60
CA SER A 7 -17.72 -6.69 7.05
C SER A 7 -18.18 -7.11 5.64
N LEU A 8 -19.47 -6.91 5.34
CA LEU A 8 -20.08 -7.35 4.09
C LEU A 8 -19.38 -6.74 2.87
N ASN A 9 -19.03 -5.45 2.91
CA ASN A 9 -18.26 -4.81 1.84
C ASN A 9 -16.87 -5.44 1.62
N LYS A 10 -16.24 -5.93 2.70
CA LYS A 10 -14.99 -6.68 2.60
C LYS A 10 -15.22 -8.02 1.91
N PHE A 11 -16.27 -8.76 2.30
CA PHE A 11 -16.63 -10.01 1.65
C PHE A 11 -16.84 -9.83 0.14
N ILE A 12 -17.70 -8.88 -0.27
CA ILE A 12 -17.98 -8.57 -1.68
C ILE A 12 -16.67 -8.22 -2.43
N SER A 13 -15.83 -7.37 -1.82
CA SER A 13 -14.53 -7.02 -2.41
C SER A 13 -13.59 -8.22 -2.47
N ASP A 14 -13.66 -9.09 -1.50
CA ASP A 14 -12.85 -10.30 -1.41
C ASP A 14 -13.23 -11.36 -2.44
N THR A 15 -14.46 -11.41 -2.94
CA THR A 15 -14.84 -12.22 -4.10
C THR A 15 -14.28 -11.70 -5.43
N GLY A 16 -13.75 -10.48 -5.45
CA GLY A 16 -13.25 -9.84 -6.68
C GLY A 16 -14.32 -9.05 -7.44
N TYR A 17 -15.58 -9.06 -6.99
CA TYR A 17 -16.69 -8.41 -7.66
C TYR A 17 -16.45 -6.90 -7.89
N CYS A 18 -16.16 -6.15 -6.80
CA CYS A 18 -15.89 -4.72 -6.89
C CYS A 18 -14.94 -4.23 -5.77
N SER A 19 -14.67 -2.92 -5.67
CA SER A 19 -13.94 -2.36 -4.54
C SER A 19 -14.82 -2.29 -3.29
N ARG A 20 -14.22 -2.21 -2.08
CA ARG A 20 -14.99 -2.04 -0.84
C ARG A 20 -15.90 -0.80 -0.87
N ARG A 21 -15.39 0.32 -1.41
CA ARG A 21 -16.18 1.55 -1.56
C ARG A 21 -17.31 1.40 -2.57
N GLU A 22 -17.09 0.64 -3.62
CA GLU A 22 -18.15 0.33 -4.58
C GLU A 22 -19.19 -0.61 -3.97
N ALA A 23 -18.74 -1.59 -3.20
CA ALA A 23 -19.64 -2.44 -2.42
C ALA A 23 -20.52 -1.62 -1.44
N ASP A 24 -19.93 -0.62 -0.76
CA ASP A 24 -20.68 0.29 0.09
C ASP A 24 -21.77 1.03 -0.71
N ARG A 25 -21.44 1.55 -1.90
CA ARG A 25 -22.43 2.21 -2.79
C ARG A 25 -23.55 1.27 -3.27
N LEU A 26 -23.19 0.02 -3.59
CA LEU A 26 -24.18 -0.99 -3.98
C LEU A 26 -25.13 -1.33 -2.82
N ILE A 27 -24.59 -1.43 -1.60
CA ILE A 27 -25.37 -1.65 -0.37
C ILE A 27 -26.33 -0.47 -0.14
N GLU A 28 -25.82 0.76 -0.19
CA GLU A 28 -26.63 1.99 -0.04
C GLU A 28 -27.73 2.12 -1.11
N ALA A 29 -27.46 1.65 -2.31
CA ALA A 29 -28.41 1.63 -3.41
C ALA A 29 -29.44 0.49 -3.33
N GLY A 30 -29.41 -0.36 -2.28
CA GLY A 30 -30.33 -1.50 -2.11
C GLY A 30 -30.13 -2.64 -3.13
N ARG A 31 -28.93 -2.71 -3.75
CA ARG A 31 -28.58 -3.68 -4.80
C ARG A 31 -27.91 -4.94 -4.24
N VAL A 32 -27.81 -5.06 -2.93
CA VAL A 32 -27.17 -6.20 -2.22
C VAL A 32 -28.18 -6.83 -1.28
N LEU A 33 -28.35 -8.14 -1.36
CA LEU A 33 -29.08 -8.93 -0.38
C LEU A 33 -28.10 -9.74 0.45
N LEU A 34 -28.41 -9.89 1.74
CA LEU A 34 -27.74 -10.79 2.68
C LEU A 34 -28.83 -11.70 3.26
N ASN A 35 -28.76 -12.99 2.96
CA ASN A 35 -29.78 -13.97 3.36
C ASN A 35 -31.20 -13.53 2.94
N ASP A 36 -31.38 -13.14 1.69
CA ASP A 36 -32.62 -12.67 1.06
C ASP A 36 -33.18 -11.34 1.60
N GLU A 37 -32.49 -10.66 2.53
CA GLU A 37 -32.86 -9.35 3.06
C GLU A 37 -31.97 -8.25 2.46
N ILE A 38 -32.56 -7.03 2.24
CA ILE A 38 -31.79 -5.87 1.74
C ILE A 38 -30.71 -5.53 2.76
N ALA A 39 -29.47 -5.60 2.30
CA ALA A 39 -28.31 -5.33 3.14
C ALA A 39 -28.16 -3.84 3.48
N GLN A 40 -27.60 -3.55 4.65
CA GLN A 40 -27.32 -2.20 5.13
C GLN A 40 -25.82 -2.02 5.39
N LEU A 41 -25.34 -0.77 5.37
CA LEU A 41 -23.98 -0.45 5.76
C LEU A 41 -23.71 -0.95 7.20
N GLY A 42 -22.53 -1.58 7.39
CA GLY A 42 -22.19 -2.17 8.67
C GLY A 42 -22.59 -3.63 8.83
N ASN A 43 -23.43 -4.19 7.95
CA ASN A 43 -23.71 -5.62 7.95
C ASN A 43 -22.42 -6.45 7.87
N ARG A 44 -22.47 -7.62 8.48
CA ARG A 44 -21.35 -8.54 8.54
C ARG A 44 -21.74 -9.85 7.87
N TYR A 45 -20.78 -10.41 7.16
CA TYR A 45 -20.85 -11.74 6.56
C TYR A 45 -20.25 -12.76 7.54
N THR A 46 -20.94 -13.85 7.71
CA THR A 46 -20.46 -15.04 8.44
C THR A 46 -20.43 -16.23 7.46
N ASP A 47 -19.53 -17.16 7.67
CA ASP A 47 -19.46 -18.33 6.80
C ASP A 47 -20.81 -19.11 6.83
N GLY A 48 -21.35 -19.38 5.63
CA GLY A 48 -22.68 -19.94 5.43
C GLY A 48 -23.76 -18.91 5.02
N ASP A 49 -23.50 -17.60 5.15
CA ASP A 49 -24.42 -16.58 4.64
C ASP A 49 -24.45 -16.57 3.11
N THR A 50 -25.64 -16.27 2.55
CA THR A 50 -25.83 -16.03 1.12
C THR A 50 -25.77 -14.54 0.82
N VAL A 51 -24.93 -14.14 -0.13
CA VAL A 51 -24.83 -12.75 -0.59
C VAL A 51 -25.18 -12.69 -2.07
N GLU A 52 -26.12 -11.82 -2.39
CA GLU A 52 -26.55 -11.56 -3.77
C GLU A 52 -26.27 -10.10 -4.13
N VAL A 53 -25.76 -9.87 -5.32
CA VAL A 53 -25.54 -8.52 -5.88
C VAL A 53 -26.15 -8.49 -7.28
N ASP A 54 -27.06 -7.55 -7.51
CA ASP A 54 -27.76 -7.38 -8.78
C ASP A 54 -28.43 -8.68 -9.30
N GLY A 55 -29.06 -9.46 -8.42
CA GLY A 55 -29.70 -10.71 -8.77
C GLY A 55 -28.77 -11.90 -8.97
N SER A 56 -27.47 -11.75 -8.68
CA SER A 56 -26.47 -12.80 -8.81
C SER A 56 -25.86 -13.17 -7.47
N ILE A 57 -25.94 -14.45 -7.09
CA ILE A 57 -25.28 -14.96 -5.88
C ILE A 57 -23.78 -14.92 -6.09
N ILE A 58 -23.08 -14.28 -5.16
CA ILE A 58 -21.62 -14.20 -5.16
C ILE A 58 -21.05 -15.11 -4.07
N THR A 59 -20.03 -15.91 -4.42
CA THR A 59 -19.42 -16.87 -3.52
C THR A 59 -17.91 -16.67 -3.45
N ASN A 60 -17.30 -17.09 -2.34
CA ASN A 60 -15.84 -17.14 -2.20
C ASN A 60 -15.17 -18.25 -3.02
N GLU A 61 -15.94 -19.13 -3.66
CA GLU A 61 -15.39 -20.26 -4.41
C GLU A 61 -14.56 -19.82 -5.63
N VAL A 62 -14.92 -18.69 -6.23
CA VAL A 62 -14.15 -18.10 -7.33
C VAL A 62 -12.70 -17.80 -6.93
N LYS A 63 -12.48 -17.38 -5.67
CA LYS A 63 -11.12 -17.08 -5.17
C LYS A 63 -10.29 -18.29 -4.77
N LYS A 64 -10.88 -19.39 -4.41
CA LYS A 64 -10.10 -20.63 -4.18
C LYS A 64 -9.38 -21.07 -5.45
N LYS A 65 -9.85 -20.65 -6.63
CA LYS A 65 -9.22 -20.93 -7.94
C LYS A 65 -8.32 -19.80 -8.47
N ASP A 66 -8.50 -18.56 -8.01
CA ASP A 66 -7.69 -17.42 -8.51
C ASP A 66 -6.36 -17.35 -7.77
N LYS A 67 -5.28 -17.56 -8.51
CA LYS A 67 -3.91 -17.43 -7.98
C LYS A 67 -3.71 -16.03 -7.43
N ARG A 68 -3.22 -15.92 -6.18
CA ARG A 68 -2.81 -14.65 -5.59
C ARG A 68 -1.70 -14.01 -6.42
N ILE A 69 -1.82 -12.72 -6.63
CA ILE A 69 -0.92 -11.94 -7.46
C ILE A 69 -0.11 -11.01 -6.56
N TYR A 70 1.20 -11.04 -6.70
CA TYR A 70 2.12 -10.14 -6.01
C TYR A 70 3.11 -9.60 -7.03
N ILE A 71 3.08 -8.29 -7.24
CA ILE A 71 3.85 -7.57 -8.24
C ILE A 71 4.76 -6.57 -7.55
N ALA A 72 6.03 -6.54 -7.94
CA ALA A 72 6.96 -5.44 -7.72
C ALA A 72 6.94 -4.56 -8.96
N PHE A 73 6.64 -3.28 -8.79
CA PHE A 73 6.61 -2.29 -9.86
C PHE A 73 7.55 -1.14 -9.55
N HIS A 74 8.38 -0.76 -10.52
CA HIS A 74 9.19 0.45 -10.45
C HIS A 74 8.38 1.63 -11.01
N LYS A 75 7.64 2.28 -10.11
CA LYS A 75 6.77 3.40 -10.46
C LYS A 75 7.61 4.61 -10.94
N PRO A 76 7.39 5.13 -12.14
CA PRO A 76 8.03 6.37 -12.58
C PRO A 76 7.39 7.59 -11.89
N VAL A 77 8.10 8.72 -11.94
CA VAL A 77 7.53 10.04 -11.63
C VAL A 77 6.34 10.33 -12.57
N GLY A 78 5.35 11.07 -12.09
CA GLY A 78 4.17 11.46 -12.87
C GLY A 78 2.97 10.53 -12.69
N ILE A 79 3.17 9.29 -12.23
CA ILE A 79 2.08 8.32 -12.02
C ILE A 79 1.53 8.43 -10.59
N ILE A 80 0.19 8.43 -10.48
CA ILE A 80 -0.53 8.56 -9.21
C ILE A 80 -0.90 7.17 -8.68
N SER A 81 -0.56 6.89 -7.43
CA SER A 81 -0.86 5.60 -6.75
C SER A 81 -2.33 5.55 -6.29
N THR A 82 -3.27 5.53 -7.24
CA THR A 82 -4.71 5.40 -7.00
C THR A 82 -5.30 4.32 -7.89
N THR A 83 -6.38 3.71 -7.42
CA THR A 83 -7.22 2.77 -8.17
C THR A 83 -8.42 3.43 -8.83
N ASP A 84 -8.57 4.75 -8.70
CA ASP A 84 -9.61 5.51 -9.38
C ASP A 84 -9.20 5.73 -10.84
N GLU A 85 -9.86 5.04 -11.75
CA GLU A 85 -9.56 5.09 -13.19
C GLU A 85 -9.96 6.41 -13.84
N ASN A 86 -10.84 7.20 -13.22
CA ASN A 86 -11.20 8.55 -13.69
C ASN A 86 -10.03 9.54 -13.55
N ILE A 87 -9.06 9.24 -12.68
CA ILE A 87 -7.87 10.07 -12.49
C ILE A 87 -6.85 9.72 -13.58
N LYS A 88 -6.61 10.65 -14.50
CA LYS A 88 -5.59 10.48 -15.55
C LYS A 88 -4.20 10.25 -14.94
N GLY A 89 -3.46 9.29 -15.49
CA GLY A 89 -2.13 8.91 -15.02
C GLY A 89 -2.16 8.08 -13.73
N ASN A 90 -3.27 7.41 -13.44
CA ASN A 90 -3.34 6.46 -12.33
C ASN A 90 -2.51 5.19 -12.61
N ILE A 91 -2.08 4.53 -11.54
CA ILE A 91 -1.19 3.37 -11.61
C ILE A 91 -1.84 2.15 -12.28
N ILE A 92 -3.17 2.00 -12.19
CA ILE A 92 -3.89 0.85 -12.74
C ILE A 92 -3.93 0.93 -14.26
N THR A 93 -4.34 2.08 -14.80
CA THR A 93 -4.35 2.31 -16.26
C THR A 93 -2.93 2.26 -16.84
N TYR A 94 -1.91 2.76 -16.11
CA TYR A 94 -0.52 2.69 -16.55
C TYR A 94 -0.03 1.24 -16.68
N LEU A 95 -0.34 0.38 -15.72
CA LEU A 95 0.07 -1.03 -15.73
C LEU A 95 -0.71 -1.87 -16.72
N ASN A 96 -1.96 -1.50 -17.02
CA ASN A 96 -2.89 -2.21 -17.89
C ASN A 96 -2.90 -3.74 -17.63
N TYR A 97 -2.97 -4.12 -16.35
CA TYR A 97 -2.93 -5.51 -15.94
C TYR A 97 -4.33 -6.14 -16.09
N PRO A 98 -4.46 -7.38 -16.66
CA PRO A 98 -5.75 -7.94 -17.07
C PRO A 98 -6.69 -8.32 -15.91
N LYS A 99 -6.19 -8.39 -14.68
CA LYS A 99 -6.98 -8.69 -13.48
C LYS A 99 -6.99 -7.50 -12.54
N ARG A 100 -8.01 -7.41 -11.71
CA ARG A 100 -8.09 -6.38 -10.69
C ARG A 100 -6.96 -6.54 -9.67
N ILE A 101 -6.10 -5.54 -9.61
CA ILE A 101 -5.03 -5.39 -8.63
C ILE A 101 -5.07 -3.98 -8.01
N PHE A 102 -4.44 -3.82 -6.87
CA PHE A 102 -4.32 -2.52 -6.19
C PHE A 102 -2.96 -2.38 -5.52
N PRO A 103 -2.47 -1.15 -5.34
CA PRO A 103 -1.17 -0.92 -4.72
C PRO A 103 -1.21 -1.17 -3.21
N ILE A 104 -0.14 -1.73 -2.68
CA ILE A 104 0.14 -1.82 -1.24
C ILE A 104 0.77 -0.51 -0.80
N GLY A 105 -0.06 0.39 -0.30
CA GLY A 105 0.32 1.75 0.05
C GLY A 105 0.45 2.67 -1.14
N ARG A 106 1.10 3.80 -0.91
CA ARG A 106 1.23 4.85 -1.92
C ARG A 106 2.68 5.32 -2.05
N LEU A 107 2.97 5.85 -3.22
CA LEU A 107 4.14 6.66 -3.51
C LEU A 107 3.64 7.91 -4.23
N ASP A 108 4.08 9.08 -3.81
CA ASP A 108 3.59 10.36 -4.36
C ASP A 108 3.82 10.45 -5.88
N LYS A 109 3.03 11.30 -6.56
CA LYS A 109 3.14 11.51 -8.00
C LYS A 109 4.56 11.94 -8.42
N ASP A 110 5.17 12.81 -7.63
CA ASP A 110 6.51 13.36 -7.83
C ASP A 110 7.64 12.50 -7.23
N SER A 111 7.34 11.26 -6.84
CA SER A 111 8.30 10.30 -6.31
C SER A 111 8.35 9.05 -7.20
N GLU A 112 9.52 8.42 -7.23
CA GLU A 112 9.85 7.25 -8.03
C GLU A 112 10.14 6.05 -7.14
N GLY A 113 10.07 4.84 -7.67
CA GLY A 113 10.63 3.67 -7.03
C GLY A 113 9.66 2.52 -6.81
N LEU A 114 10.06 1.62 -5.94
CA LEU A 114 9.38 0.37 -5.69
C LEU A 114 8.00 0.58 -5.05
N ILE A 115 6.99 -0.03 -5.64
CA ILE A 115 5.66 -0.18 -5.06
C ILE A 115 5.15 -1.59 -5.34
N PHE A 116 4.49 -2.21 -4.36
CA PHE A 116 3.85 -3.50 -4.57
C PHE A 116 2.41 -3.32 -5.02
N LEU A 117 1.95 -4.25 -5.87
CA LEU A 117 0.53 -4.39 -6.21
C LEU A 117 0.09 -5.84 -5.99
N THR A 118 -1.18 -6.02 -5.64
CA THR A 118 -1.74 -7.33 -5.33
C THR A 118 -3.25 -7.36 -5.55
N ASN A 119 -3.82 -8.56 -5.63
CA ASN A 119 -5.25 -8.82 -5.47
C ASN A 119 -5.61 -9.34 -4.07
N ASP A 120 -4.63 -9.47 -3.16
CA ASP A 120 -4.82 -9.93 -1.79
C ASP A 120 -4.88 -8.76 -0.80
N GLY A 121 -6.10 -8.38 -0.40
CA GLY A 121 -6.31 -7.29 0.57
C GLY A 121 -5.82 -7.60 1.99
N ASN A 122 -5.65 -8.88 2.35
CA ASN A 122 -5.34 -9.27 3.71
C ASN A 122 -3.90 -8.91 4.14
N ILE A 123 -2.97 -8.79 3.18
CA ILE A 123 -1.58 -8.45 3.49
C ILE A 123 -1.33 -6.94 3.56
N VAL A 124 -2.23 -6.12 3.04
CA VAL A 124 -2.00 -4.67 2.87
C VAL A 124 -1.68 -3.99 4.20
N ASN A 125 -2.58 -4.12 5.18
CA ASN A 125 -2.38 -3.52 6.49
C ASN A 125 -1.19 -4.15 7.24
N LYS A 126 -0.99 -5.44 7.09
CA LYS A 126 0.15 -6.14 7.70
C LYS A 126 1.49 -5.55 7.25
N ILE A 127 1.60 -5.15 5.97
CA ILE A 127 2.81 -4.52 5.42
C ILE A 127 2.89 -3.03 5.75
N LEU A 128 1.76 -2.31 5.77
CA LEU A 128 1.77 -0.84 5.82
C LEU A 128 1.83 -0.24 7.20
N ARG A 129 1.26 -0.89 8.23
CA ARG A 129 1.14 -0.30 9.56
C ARG A 129 2.50 -0.05 10.20
N ALA A 130 2.64 1.15 10.77
CA ALA A 130 3.85 1.58 11.46
C ALA A 130 4.14 0.75 12.74
N SER A 131 3.11 0.15 13.34
CA SER A 131 3.23 -0.77 14.48
C SER A 131 3.92 -2.08 14.11
N ASN A 132 3.88 -2.48 12.84
CA ASN A 132 4.50 -3.72 12.36
C ASN A 132 5.99 -3.54 11.98
N HIS A 133 6.53 -2.32 12.07
CA HIS A 133 7.94 -1.98 11.87
C HIS A 133 8.58 -2.43 10.56
N HIS A 134 7.80 -2.59 9.49
CA HIS A 134 8.33 -2.96 8.17
C HIS A 134 9.05 -1.79 7.52
N GLU A 135 10.34 -1.99 7.26
CA GLU A 135 11.23 -0.97 6.71
C GLU A 135 10.93 -0.62 5.26
N LYS A 136 11.11 0.65 4.96
CA LYS A 136 11.14 1.20 3.60
C LYS A 136 12.38 2.07 3.46
N GLU A 137 13.20 1.81 2.46
CA GLU A 137 14.46 2.51 2.21
C GLU A 137 14.32 3.44 1.02
N TYR A 138 14.84 4.65 1.18
CA TYR A 138 14.77 5.69 0.16
C TYR A 138 16.14 6.32 -0.09
N ILE A 139 16.38 6.67 -1.35
CA ILE A 139 17.47 7.55 -1.78
C ILE A 139 16.86 8.91 -2.08
N VAL A 140 17.39 9.95 -1.45
CA VAL A 140 16.83 11.30 -1.50
C VAL A 140 17.90 12.30 -1.87
N ARG A 141 17.67 13.08 -2.94
CA ARG A 141 18.50 14.21 -3.34
C ARG A 141 17.86 15.52 -2.93
N VAL A 142 18.66 16.41 -2.36
CA VAL A 142 18.24 17.73 -1.87
C VAL A 142 19.03 18.87 -2.52
N ASN A 143 18.52 20.08 -2.40
CA ASN A 143 19.06 21.28 -3.01
C ASN A 143 20.31 21.87 -2.32
N LYS A 144 20.56 21.51 -1.07
CA LYS A 144 21.67 22.03 -0.25
C LYS A 144 22.61 20.93 0.18
N ALA A 145 23.84 21.30 0.50
CA ALA A 145 24.84 20.37 1.06
C ALA A 145 24.39 19.81 2.40
N ILE A 146 24.43 18.49 2.53
CA ILE A 146 24.02 17.75 3.73
C ILE A 146 25.08 17.92 4.81
N THR A 147 24.66 18.47 5.95
CA THR A 147 25.49 18.71 7.13
C THR A 147 25.36 17.59 8.17
N PRO A 148 26.31 17.43 9.11
CA PRO A 148 26.14 16.54 10.27
C PRO A 148 24.91 16.87 11.08
N HIS A 149 24.57 18.16 11.25
CA HIS A 149 23.36 18.62 11.94
C HIS A 149 22.09 18.14 11.27
N PHE A 150 22.00 18.22 9.92
CA PHE A 150 20.88 17.67 9.15
C PHE A 150 20.69 16.17 9.43
N ILE A 151 21.76 15.37 9.34
CA ILE A 151 21.70 13.94 9.61
C ILE A 151 21.22 13.64 11.02
N HIS A 152 21.77 14.33 12.02
CA HIS A 152 21.39 14.16 13.42
C HIS A 152 19.91 14.47 13.65
N LYS A 153 19.41 15.62 13.17
CA LYS A 153 18.01 16.01 13.30
C LYS A 153 17.06 15.02 12.60
N MET A 154 17.37 14.67 11.35
CA MET A 154 16.57 13.71 10.59
C MET A 154 16.46 12.35 11.26
N SER A 155 17.54 11.87 11.90
CA SER A 155 17.59 10.55 12.54
C SER A 155 16.80 10.47 13.85
N ASN A 156 16.73 11.59 14.61
CA ASN A 156 16.14 11.60 15.94
C ASN A 156 14.63 11.97 15.95
N GLY A 157 14.08 12.27 14.78
CA GLY A 157 12.68 12.68 14.63
C GLY A 157 12.52 14.20 14.53
N ILE A 158 11.49 14.57 13.79
CA ILE A 158 11.12 15.95 13.45
C ILE A 158 9.60 16.09 13.55
N PRO A 159 9.07 17.24 14.02
CA PRO A 159 7.63 17.49 13.99
C PRO A 159 7.10 17.51 12.55
N VAL A 160 6.11 16.65 12.28
CA VAL A 160 5.42 16.56 10.99
C VAL A 160 3.93 16.36 11.24
N LEU A 161 3.09 17.24 10.70
CA LEU A 161 1.61 17.15 10.84
C LEU A 161 1.12 17.06 12.29
N GLY A 162 1.77 17.76 13.21
CA GLY A 162 1.38 17.81 14.63
C GLY A 162 1.91 16.65 15.48
N GLU A 163 2.64 15.72 14.91
CA GLU A 163 3.27 14.62 15.64
C GLU A 163 4.79 14.54 15.41
N MET A 164 5.51 14.00 16.37
CA MET A 164 6.95 13.73 16.22
C MET A 164 7.15 12.45 15.42
N THR A 165 7.94 12.53 14.33
CA THR A 165 8.28 11.33 13.57
C THR A 165 9.12 10.36 14.40
N LYS A 166 8.95 9.06 14.16
CA LYS A 166 9.78 8.03 14.80
C LYS A 166 11.26 8.22 14.43
N PRO A 167 12.19 7.91 15.34
CA PRO A 167 13.61 7.80 14.99
C PRO A 167 13.83 6.88 13.80
N CYS A 168 14.81 7.21 12.97
CA CYS A 168 15.07 6.48 11.73
C CYS A 168 16.57 6.48 11.38
N ILE A 169 16.95 5.60 10.46
CA ILE A 169 18.34 5.52 10.00
C ILE A 169 18.54 6.50 8.85
N VAL A 170 19.48 7.44 9.00
CA VAL A 170 19.86 8.37 7.93
C VAL A 170 21.35 8.31 7.70
N LYS A 171 21.78 8.10 6.45
CA LYS A 171 23.19 8.04 6.07
C LYS A 171 23.45 8.94 4.86
N LYS A 172 24.45 9.80 4.96
CA LYS A 172 24.93 10.61 3.82
C LYS A 172 25.59 9.69 2.80
N ILE A 173 25.20 9.85 1.53
CA ILE A 173 25.84 9.15 0.39
C ILE A 173 26.87 10.08 -0.26
N ASN A 174 26.44 11.32 -0.56
CA ASN A 174 27.33 12.36 -1.09
C ASN A 174 26.85 13.74 -0.61
N THR A 175 27.40 14.82 -1.18
CA THR A 175 27.14 16.19 -0.73
C THR A 175 25.65 16.54 -0.70
N HIS A 176 24.83 16.05 -1.65
CA HIS A 176 23.42 16.41 -1.80
C HIS A 176 22.47 15.20 -1.73
N THR A 177 22.99 14.01 -1.44
CA THR A 177 22.19 12.77 -1.45
C THR A 177 22.36 12.02 -0.14
N PHE A 178 21.25 11.55 0.42
CA PHE A 178 21.24 10.69 1.59
C PHE A 178 20.32 9.49 1.40
N LYS A 179 20.58 8.46 2.17
CA LYS A 179 19.72 7.30 2.36
C LYS A 179 18.93 7.46 3.65
N ILE A 180 17.65 7.11 3.64
CA ILE A 180 16.81 7.06 4.83
C ILE A 180 16.01 5.78 4.87
N ILE A 181 15.94 5.14 6.05
CA ILE A 181 15.14 3.94 6.30
C ILE A 181 14.07 4.28 7.33
N LEU A 182 12.82 4.11 6.93
CA LEU A 182 11.64 4.42 7.75
C LEU A 182 10.80 3.17 7.99
N THR A 183 10.22 3.07 9.19
CA THR A 183 9.14 2.10 9.50
C THR A 183 7.75 2.76 9.51
N GLN A 184 7.71 4.08 9.52
CA GLN A 184 6.51 4.93 9.50
C GLN A 184 6.25 5.46 8.08
N GLY A 185 5.03 5.91 7.80
CA GLY A 185 4.67 6.46 6.48
C GLY A 185 3.61 7.55 6.56
N LEU A 186 3.95 8.71 7.15
CA LEU A 186 3.07 9.89 7.14
C LEU A 186 2.97 10.49 5.74
N ASN A 187 1.92 11.27 5.52
CA ASN A 187 1.75 11.96 4.24
C ASN A 187 2.96 12.85 3.93
N ARG A 188 3.64 12.54 2.81
CA ARG A 188 4.85 13.25 2.30
C ARG A 188 5.95 13.41 3.38
N GLN A 189 6.09 12.44 4.27
CA GLN A 189 6.92 12.53 5.48
C GLN A 189 8.33 13.04 5.19
N ILE A 190 9.08 12.39 4.32
CA ILE A 190 10.49 12.76 4.03
C ILE A 190 10.58 14.19 3.48
N ARG A 191 9.66 14.60 2.58
CA ARG A 191 9.64 15.96 2.04
C ARG A 191 9.37 16.99 3.13
N ARG A 192 8.41 16.72 4.03
CA ARG A 192 8.10 17.60 5.18
C ARG A 192 9.25 17.67 6.17
N MET A 193 9.90 16.54 6.45
CA MET A 193 11.12 16.51 7.30
C MET A 193 12.24 17.37 6.69
N CYS A 194 12.48 17.27 5.38
CA CYS A 194 13.46 18.12 4.71
C CYS A 194 13.07 19.60 4.78
N THR A 195 11.80 19.93 4.49
CA THR A 195 11.32 21.32 4.55
C THR A 195 11.45 21.93 5.93
N TYR A 196 11.19 21.17 7.00
CA TYR A 196 11.39 21.62 8.38
C TYR A 196 12.84 22.04 8.69
N LEU A 197 13.80 21.45 7.97
CA LEU A 197 15.23 21.80 8.08
C LEU A 197 15.70 22.76 6.98
N ASP A 198 14.80 23.44 6.29
CA ASP A 198 15.06 24.36 5.17
C ASP A 198 15.74 23.72 3.96
N TYR A 199 15.46 22.42 3.70
CA TYR A 199 15.90 21.71 2.51
C TYR A 199 14.71 21.41 1.59
N SER A 200 14.94 21.45 0.27
CA SER A 200 13.98 21.03 -0.75
C SER A 200 14.41 19.72 -1.40
N VAL A 201 13.49 18.74 -1.44
CA VAL A 201 13.73 17.46 -2.11
C VAL A 201 13.64 17.62 -3.62
N GLN A 202 14.74 17.35 -4.32
CA GLN A 202 14.83 17.36 -5.79
C GLN A 202 14.41 16.02 -6.40
N SER A 203 14.84 14.92 -5.82
CA SER A 203 14.38 13.59 -6.20
C SER A 203 14.21 12.69 -4.97
N LEU A 204 13.24 11.77 -5.05
CA LEU A 204 12.97 10.79 -4.02
C LEU A 204 12.64 9.46 -4.67
N GLN A 205 13.47 8.45 -4.41
CA GLN A 205 13.31 7.11 -4.94
C GLN A 205 13.19 6.12 -3.78
N ARG A 206 12.11 5.32 -3.73
CA ARG A 206 12.02 4.18 -2.81
C ARG A 206 12.70 2.98 -3.44
N VAL A 207 13.83 2.58 -2.87
CA VAL A 207 14.67 1.50 -3.41
C VAL A 207 14.39 0.13 -2.81
N ARG A 208 13.77 0.07 -1.61
CA ARG A 208 13.48 -1.18 -0.93
C ARG A 208 12.21 -1.09 -0.09
N ILE A 209 11.46 -2.18 -0.06
CA ILE A 209 10.37 -2.44 0.89
C ILE A 209 10.65 -3.81 1.53
N MET A 210 10.78 -3.86 2.86
CA MET A 210 11.15 -5.08 3.59
C MET A 210 12.45 -5.68 3.02
N ASN A 211 12.39 -6.90 2.48
CA ASN A 211 13.51 -7.61 1.88
C ASN A 211 13.58 -7.48 0.35
N ILE A 212 12.67 -6.77 -0.28
CA ILE A 212 12.59 -6.64 -1.74
C ILE A 212 13.15 -5.29 -2.18
N GLY A 213 14.13 -5.33 -3.08
CA GLY A 213 14.74 -4.15 -3.68
C GLY A 213 14.33 -3.90 -5.14
N LEU A 214 14.92 -2.87 -5.73
CA LEU A 214 14.73 -2.49 -7.14
C LEU A 214 15.72 -3.16 -8.10
N GLU A 215 16.66 -3.93 -7.60
CA GLU A 215 17.77 -4.51 -8.39
C GLU A 215 17.21 -5.23 -9.64
N GLY A 216 17.73 -4.85 -10.81
CA GLY A 216 17.33 -5.41 -12.11
C GLY A 216 15.96 -4.97 -12.62
N LEU A 217 15.17 -4.19 -11.86
CA LEU A 217 13.85 -3.73 -12.28
C LEU A 217 13.93 -2.30 -12.86
N GLN A 218 13.83 -2.18 -14.17
CA GLN A 218 13.88 -0.89 -14.87
C GLN A 218 12.67 -0.01 -14.54
N ILE A 219 12.83 1.31 -14.66
CA ILE A 219 11.76 2.30 -14.47
C ILE A 219 10.58 2.00 -15.41
N GLY A 220 9.37 2.04 -14.86
CA GLY A 220 8.13 1.77 -15.61
C GLY A 220 7.87 0.29 -15.88
N LYS A 221 8.76 -0.61 -15.44
CA LYS A 221 8.57 -2.06 -15.57
C LYS A 221 8.13 -2.68 -14.26
N TRP A 222 7.52 -3.86 -14.38
CA TRP A 222 7.09 -4.66 -13.25
C TRP A 222 7.50 -6.13 -13.44
N ARG A 223 7.55 -6.86 -12.35
CA ARG A 223 7.73 -8.32 -12.33
C ARG A 223 6.86 -8.94 -11.24
N TYR A 224 6.59 -10.20 -11.36
CA TYR A 224 6.05 -10.94 -10.22
C TYR A 224 7.12 -11.08 -9.13
N LEU A 225 6.67 -11.12 -7.87
CA LEU A 225 7.52 -11.61 -6.79
C LEU A 225 7.69 -13.11 -6.96
N SER A 226 8.90 -13.61 -6.71
CA SER A 226 9.19 -15.04 -6.72
C SER A 226 8.54 -15.73 -5.50
N ASP A 227 8.36 -17.05 -5.57
CA ASP A 227 7.80 -17.82 -4.45
C ASP A 227 8.66 -17.69 -3.18
N VAL A 228 9.99 -17.58 -3.34
CA VAL A 228 10.93 -17.34 -2.21
C VAL A 228 10.70 -15.97 -1.58
N GLU A 229 10.57 -14.91 -2.39
CA GLU A 229 10.27 -13.57 -1.92
C GLU A 229 8.92 -13.50 -1.20
N ILE A 230 7.90 -14.15 -1.76
CA ILE A 230 6.56 -14.24 -1.17
C ILE A 230 6.63 -14.99 0.18
N ALA A 231 7.30 -16.13 0.23
CA ALA A 231 7.45 -16.89 1.47
C ALA A 231 8.15 -16.08 2.57
N GLN A 232 9.19 -15.32 2.21
CA GLN A 232 9.88 -14.44 3.15
C GLN A 232 8.96 -13.31 3.65
N ILE A 233 8.22 -12.65 2.76
CA ILE A 233 7.23 -11.62 3.14
C ILE A 233 6.20 -12.24 4.10
N MET A 234 5.62 -13.40 3.76
CA MET A 234 4.63 -14.06 4.60
C MET A 234 5.16 -14.40 5.99
N LYS A 235 6.41 -14.84 6.08
CA LYS A 235 7.09 -15.07 7.38
C LYS A 235 7.25 -13.77 8.17
N MET A 236 7.65 -12.67 7.53
CA MET A 236 7.84 -11.37 8.19
C MET A 236 6.51 -10.77 8.69
N ILE A 237 5.39 -11.00 7.97
CA ILE A 237 4.07 -10.49 8.36
C ILE A 237 3.25 -11.47 9.20
N ALA A 238 3.77 -12.65 9.54
CA ALA A 238 3.03 -13.68 10.30
C ALA A 238 2.51 -13.14 11.64
N HIS A 239 3.29 -12.33 12.33
CA HIS A 239 2.96 -11.70 13.60
C HIS A 239 2.44 -10.25 13.47
N SER A 240 2.22 -9.77 12.24
CA SER A 240 1.75 -8.41 11.98
C SER A 240 0.24 -8.32 12.16
N SER A 241 -0.21 -7.30 12.89
CA SER A 241 -1.64 -7.05 13.14
C SER A 241 -2.33 -6.41 11.93
N ASN A 242 -3.60 -6.78 11.72
CA ASN A 242 -4.56 -6.08 10.86
C ASN A 242 -5.49 -5.14 11.66
N GLU A 243 -5.48 -5.24 12.98
CA GLU A 243 -6.33 -4.45 13.87
C GLU A 243 -5.72 -3.09 14.19
N GLN A 244 -6.60 -2.11 14.52
CA GLN A 244 -6.18 -0.74 14.88
C GLN A 244 -5.57 -0.69 16.27
#